data_d631c095e0e2ec6a7cee1b544f4439b3
#
_entry.id   d631c095e0e2ec6a7cee1b544f4439b3
#
_cell.length_a   1.000
_cell.length_b   1.000
_cell.length_c   1.000
_cell.angle_alpha   90.00
_cell.angle_beta   90.00
_cell.angle_gamma   90.00
#
_symmetry.space_group_name_H-M   'P 1'
#
loop_
_entity.id
_entity.type
_entity.pdbx_description
1 polymer ?
#
loop_
_entity_poly.entity_id
_entity_poly.type
_entity_poly.pdbx_seq_one_letter_code
_entity_poly.pdbx_strand_id
1 'polypeptide(L)'
;MEVSSDYAVQMHGITKVFGSFKALDAVDLNVRKQTVHAILGENGAGKSTLMNVLYGLYSADEGEVYLNGERVSISGPTDAIAHGIGMVHQHFMLVENFTVTENIVLGNEVTKAGGVLDPKRAREKVLEIVEEYGFDVDPDAKIEDISVGMQQRVEILKALYRGADTLILDEPTAVLTPQEIEKLIQIMHDLVSKGKTIIVITHKLKEIMSSADECTIIRRGKYMSTVDVSKTSETELATLMVGRNVNLHVEKKPATPGEVVLSIKDLHVKDERGIEQVNGFNLDIRAGEIVGLAGIDGNGQKELADAINALVKPESGTITVKGEEIQGTTPKTVIDHAVATIPSDRHRWGLVLPFTVAENMVLERHNEETFGKGIALDLAKIKEFSQKLIDEFDIRPAECADHQAVGLSGGNQQKVIIAREVSSNPDVLIAIQPTRGLDVGAIEFVHKALIRERDRGAAILLISFELDEIMDVADKMAIIYAGKNVGEFDQGTITEEQAGLLMAGGDAE
;
A
#
# COMPACT_ATOMS: atom_id res chain seq x y z
N MET A 1 -7.66 23.22 25.15
CA MET A 1 -7.23 24.00 23.97
C MET A 1 -8.19 25.15 23.77
N GLU A 2 -7.75 26.26 23.19
CA GLU A 2 -8.61 27.40 22.89
C GLU A 2 -9.32 27.18 21.54
N VAL A 3 -10.64 27.35 21.54
CA VAL A 3 -11.43 27.25 20.30
C VAL A 3 -11.25 28.54 19.52
N SER A 4 -10.87 28.45 18.24
CA SER A 4 -10.62 29.63 17.40
C SER A 4 -11.19 29.44 15.99
N SER A 5 -11.70 30.54 15.43
CA SER A 5 -12.16 30.60 14.04
C SER A 5 -11.01 30.52 13.00
N ASP A 6 -9.75 30.52 13.42
CA ASP A 6 -8.59 30.34 12.54
C ASP A 6 -8.43 28.90 12.07
N TYR A 7 -9.08 27.96 12.75
CA TYR A 7 -9.10 26.56 12.40
C TYR A 7 -10.36 26.20 11.59
N ALA A 8 -10.18 25.43 10.52
CA ALA A 8 -11.29 24.84 9.80
C ALA A 8 -11.93 23.71 10.61
N VAL A 9 -11.10 22.88 11.25
CA VAL A 9 -11.52 21.75 12.07
C VAL A 9 -10.73 21.75 13.38
N GLN A 10 -11.44 21.59 14.50
CA GLN A 10 -10.85 21.26 15.79
C GLN A 10 -11.61 20.09 16.39
N MET A 11 -10.89 19.06 16.80
CA MET A 11 -11.44 17.89 17.49
C MET A 11 -10.72 17.79 18.84
N HIS A 12 -11.50 17.77 19.92
CA HIS A 12 -10.95 17.81 21.28
C HIS A 12 -11.34 16.55 22.04
N GLY A 13 -10.32 15.82 22.53
CA GLY A 13 -10.50 14.67 23.40
C GLY A 13 -11.29 13.51 22.77
N ILE A 14 -11.19 13.33 21.47
CA ILE A 14 -11.97 12.31 20.76
C ILE A 14 -11.60 10.93 21.23
N THR A 15 -12.56 10.22 21.77
CA THR A 15 -12.45 8.82 22.19
C THR A 15 -13.40 7.96 21.38
N LYS A 16 -12.91 6.82 20.88
CA LYS A 16 -13.72 5.82 20.16
C LYS A 16 -13.34 4.41 20.59
N VAL A 17 -14.35 3.63 21.00
CA VAL A 17 -14.21 2.25 21.49
C VAL A 17 -15.00 1.30 20.59
N PHE A 18 -14.39 0.19 20.22
CA PHE A 18 -15.03 -0.94 19.52
C PHE A 18 -14.95 -2.18 20.41
N GLY A 19 -16.06 -2.53 21.06
CA GLY A 19 -16.07 -3.62 22.05
C GLY A 19 -15.13 -3.30 23.23
N SER A 20 -14.06 -4.09 23.39
CA SER A 20 -13.00 -3.84 24.39
C SER A 20 -11.81 -3.05 23.87
N PHE A 21 -11.76 -2.78 22.55
CA PHE A 21 -10.63 -2.11 21.91
C PHE A 21 -10.87 -0.61 21.81
N LYS A 22 -9.99 0.19 22.42
CA LYS A 22 -10.00 1.64 22.34
C LYS A 22 -9.18 2.08 21.13
N ALA A 23 -9.86 2.43 20.06
CA ALA A 23 -9.23 2.83 18.78
C ALA A 23 -8.72 4.29 18.83
N LEU A 24 -9.40 5.17 19.59
CA LEU A 24 -8.97 6.55 19.88
C LEU A 24 -9.09 6.79 21.38
N ASP A 25 -8.09 7.40 21.98
CA ASP A 25 -7.98 7.67 23.40
C ASP A 25 -7.65 9.15 23.62
N ALA A 26 -8.71 9.96 23.77
CA ALA A 26 -8.65 11.41 23.96
C ALA A 26 -7.76 12.13 22.92
N VAL A 27 -7.99 11.87 21.64
CA VAL A 27 -7.20 12.45 20.54
C VAL A 27 -7.64 13.88 20.26
N ASP A 28 -6.65 14.78 20.17
CA ASP A 28 -6.83 16.16 19.74
C ASP A 28 -6.34 16.34 18.30
N LEU A 29 -7.06 17.15 17.51
CA LEU A 29 -6.67 17.56 16.16
C LEU A 29 -7.06 19.02 15.94
N ASN A 30 -6.14 19.82 15.40
CA ASN A 30 -6.41 21.19 15.00
C ASN A 30 -5.90 21.39 13.56
N VAL A 31 -6.79 21.70 12.64
CA VAL A 31 -6.49 21.91 11.22
C VAL A 31 -6.72 23.38 10.88
N ARG A 32 -5.68 24.09 10.48
CA ARG A 32 -5.77 25.51 10.09
C ARG A 32 -6.53 25.64 8.77
N LYS A 33 -7.20 26.78 8.60
CA LYS A 33 -7.84 27.13 7.34
C LYS A 33 -6.82 27.33 6.23
N GLN A 34 -7.19 26.91 5.02
CA GLN A 34 -6.39 27.14 3.81
C GLN A 34 -4.96 26.57 3.94
N THR A 35 -4.88 25.36 4.45
CA THR A 35 -3.62 24.59 4.55
C THR A 35 -3.84 23.17 4.09
N VAL A 36 -2.74 22.49 3.76
CA VAL A 36 -2.66 21.04 3.66
C VAL A 36 -2.17 20.51 5.00
N HIS A 37 -3.01 19.78 5.71
CA HIS A 37 -2.71 19.20 7.01
C HIS A 37 -2.59 17.67 6.90
N ALA A 38 -1.41 17.13 7.16
CA ALA A 38 -1.20 15.68 7.12
C ALA A 38 -1.56 15.01 8.46
N ILE A 39 -2.13 13.82 8.40
CA ILE A 39 -2.29 12.93 9.55
C ILE A 39 -1.40 11.71 9.33
N LEU A 40 -0.35 11.60 10.13
CA LEU A 40 0.66 10.56 10.08
C LEU A 40 0.50 9.56 11.23
N GLY A 41 0.71 8.30 10.95
CA GLY A 41 0.74 7.23 11.95
C GLY A 41 0.82 5.87 11.30
N GLU A 42 1.22 4.86 12.08
CA GLU A 42 1.26 3.47 11.65
C GLU A 42 -0.14 2.95 11.25
N ASN A 43 -0.19 1.82 10.55
CA ASN A 43 -1.45 1.14 10.28
C ASN A 43 -2.11 0.69 11.58
N GLY A 44 -3.41 0.99 11.73
CA GLY A 44 -4.12 0.76 12.98
C GLY A 44 -3.88 1.82 14.07
N ALA A 45 -3.15 2.92 13.78
CA ALA A 45 -2.94 4.02 14.73
C ALA A 45 -4.20 4.83 15.07
N GLY A 46 -5.29 4.66 14.29
CA GLY A 46 -6.55 5.36 14.49
C GLY A 46 -6.85 6.50 13.51
N LYS A 47 -5.99 6.72 12.50
CA LYS A 47 -6.13 7.83 11.51
C LYS A 47 -7.50 7.84 10.82
N SER A 48 -7.81 6.75 10.10
CA SER A 48 -9.11 6.62 9.38
C SER A 48 -10.28 6.59 10.36
N THR A 49 -10.11 6.07 11.59
CA THR A 49 -11.15 6.13 12.63
C THR A 49 -11.45 7.56 13.03
N LEU A 50 -10.42 8.40 13.21
CA LEU A 50 -10.59 9.82 13.55
C LEU A 50 -11.31 10.58 12.43
N MET A 51 -10.93 10.33 11.17
CA MET A 51 -11.59 10.95 10.02
C MET A 51 -13.01 10.43 9.80
N ASN A 52 -13.27 9.16 10.06
CA ASN A 52 -14.62 8.60 10.04
C ASN A 52 -15.53 9.19 11.13
N VAL A 53 -14.97 9.60 12.28
CA VAL A 53 -15.70 10.39 13.28
C VAL A 53 -16.02 11.79 12.74
N LEU A 54 -15.05 12.47 12.12
CA LEU A 54 -15.24 13.79 11.52
C LEU A 54 -16.25 13.76 10.36
N TYR A 55 -16.23 12.69 9.54
CA TYR A 55 -17.15 12.52 8.42
C TYR A 55 -18.52 11.93 8.83
N GLY A 56 -18.68 11.57 10.13
CA GLY A 56 -19.95 11.07 10.66
C GLY A 56 -20.27 9.60 10.36
N LEU A 57 -19.29 8.80 9.88
CA LEU A 57 -19.46 7.36 9.75
C LEU A 57 -19.44 6.66 11.11
N TYR A 58 -18.75 7.23 12.08
CA TYR A 58 -18.75 6.79 13.48
C TYR A 58 -19.10 7.96 14.40
N SER A 59 -19.89 7.69 15.45
CA SER A 59 -20.05 8.64 16.54
C SER A 59 -18.88 8.53 17.51
N ALA A 60 -18.32 9.64 17.97
CA ALA A 60 -17.39 9.65 19.08
C ALA A 60 -18.11 9.17 20.36
N ASP A 61 -17.42 8.42 21.22
CA ASP A 61 -17.97 8.03 22.52
C ASP A 61 -17.73 9.16 23.54
N GLU A 62 -16.61 9.92 23.37
CA GLU A 62 -16.32 11.13 24.14
C GLU A 62 -15.61 12.15 23.24
N GLY A 63 -15.66 13.43 23.65
CA GLY A 63 -14.99 14.53 22.96
C GLY A 63 -15.96 15.43 22.21
N GLU A 64 -15.41 16.46 21.56
CA GLU A 64 -16.17 17.50 20.88
C GLU A 64 -15.53 17.86 19.54
N VAL A 65 -16.37 18.21 18.56
CA VAL A 65 -15.96 18.66 17.23
C VAL A 65 -16.38 20.11 17.04
N TYR A 66 -15.47 20.91 16.51
CA TYR A 66 -15.72 22.31 16.17
C TYR A 66 -15.33 22.54 14.71
N LEU A 67 -16.17 23.21 13.97
CA LEU A 67 -15.92 23.65 12.60
C LEU A 67 -15.96 25.17 12.56
N ASN A 68 -14.90 25.77 12.03
CA ASN A 68 -14.77 27.22 11.96
C ASN A 68 -14.96 27.96 13.32
N GLY A 69 -14.64 27.30 14.44
CA GLY A 69 -14.81 27.81 15.80
C GLY A 69 -16.20 27.55 16.40
N GLU A 70 -17.12 26.94 15.69
CA GLU A 70 -18.46 26.61 16.18
C GLU A 70 -18.56 25.11 16.51
N ARG A 71 -19.11 24.79 17.70
CA ARG A 71 -19.35 23.41 18.11
C ARG A 71 -20.43 22.78 17.23
N VAL A 72 -20.13 21.62 16.64
CA VAL A 72 -21.05 20.88 15.78
C VAL A 72 -21.29 19.45 16.30
N SER A 73 -22.45 18.91 15.95
CA SER A 73 -22.76 17.51 16.17
C SER A 73 -23.00 16.87 14.81
N ILE A 74 -22.12 15.98 14.40
CA ILE A 74 -22.21 15.31 13.10
C ILE A 74 -22.83 13.93 13.32
N SER A 75 -24.04 13.74 12.81
CA SER A 75 -24.84 12.52 12.99
C SER A 75 -24.67 11.53 11.83
N GLY A 76 -24.08 11.97 10.71
CA GLY A 76 -23.86 11.15 9.53
C GLY A 76 -23.17 11.90 8.40
N PRO A 77 -22.80 11.22 7.30
CA PRO A 77 -22.13 11.83 6.14
C PRO A 77 -22.93 12.99 5.52
N THR A 78 -24.26 12.93 5.52
CA THR A 78 -25.10 14.02 5.03
C THR A 78 -24.92 15.30 5.84
N ASP A 79 -24.79 15.19 7.17
CA ASP A 79 -24.49 16.33 8.03
C ASP A 79 -23.09 16.88 7.79
N ALA A 80 -22.09 16.00 7.65
CA ALA A 80 -20.72 16.40 7.34
C ALA A 80 -20.66 17.20 6.03
N ILE A 81 -21.34 16.71 4.98
CA ILE A 81 -21.45 17.41 3.69
C ILE A 81 -22.13 18.77 3.86
N ALA A 82 -23.22 18.84 4.63
CA ALA A 82 -23.94 20.10 4.89
C ALA A 82 -23.05 21.14 5.63
N HIS A 83 -22.07 20.67 6.40
CA HIS A 83 -21.04 21.50 7.06
C HIS A 83 -19.81 21.75 6.19
N GLY A 84 -19.85 21.40 4.89
CA GLY A 84 -18.74 21.63 3.96
C GLY A 84 -17.59 20.65 4.08
N ILE A 85 -17.77 19.45 4.66
CA ILE A 85 -16.76 18.40 4.72
C ILE A 85 -16.99 17.41 3.59
N GLY A 86 -15.98 17.22 2.73
CA GLY A 86 -15.92 16.19 1.71
C GLY A 86 -14.88 15.13 2.04
N MET A 87 -15.11 13.88 1.64
CA MET A 87 -14.14 12.80 1.83
C MET A 87 -13.96 12.00 0.54
N VAL A 88 -12.70 11.80 0.18
CA VAL A 88 -12.25 10.88 -0.85
C VAL A 88 -11.67 9.66 -0.16
N HIS A 89 -12.29 8.52 -0.37
CA HIS A 89 -11.91 7.26 0.28
C HIS A 89 -10.75 6.58 -0.45
N GLN A 90 -10.00 5.74 0.26
CA GLN A 90 -8.91 4.94 -0.27
C GLN A 90 -9.33 4.06 -1.47
N HIS A 91 -10.55 3.52 -1.44
CA HIS A 91 -11.17 2.83 -2.57
C HIS A 91 -12.22 3.75 -3.18
N PHE A 92 -12.10 4.02 -4.47
CA PHE A 92 -13.02 4.93 -5.17
C PHE A 92 -14.44 4.41 -5.14
N MET A 93 -15.37 5.34 -4.85
CA MET A 93 -16.80 5.08 -4.80
C MET A 93 -17.47 5.52 -6.10
N LEU A 94 -16.85 5.15 -7.24
CA LEU A 94 -17.33 5.46 -8.58
C LEU A 94 -18.06 4.27 -9.18
N VAL A 95 -19.07 4.54 -10.00
CA VAL A 95 -19.82 3.56 -10.77
C VAL A 95 -19.16 3.44 -12.15
N GLU A 96 -18.53 2.31 -12.43
CA GLU A 96 -17.65 2.12 -13.59
C GLU A 96 -18.33 2.38 -14.94
N ASN A 97 -19.57 1.92 -15.12
CA ASN A 97 -20.32 2.07 -16.37
C ASN A 97 -21.01 3.43 -16.55
N PHE A 98 -20.88 4.35 -15.56
CA PHE A 98 -21.40 5.71 -15.63
C PHE A 98 -20.35 6.66 -16.21
N THR A 99 -20.83 7.76 -16.80
CA THR A 99 -19.96 8.87 -17.19
C THR A 99 -19.42 9.63 -15.97
N VAL A 100 -18.39 10.44 -16.18
CA VAL A 100 -17.86 11.39 -15.18
C VAL A 100 -19.00 12.28 -14.65
N THR A 101 -19.80 12.88 -15.54
CA THR A 101 -20.95 13.70 -15.16
C THR A 101 -21.93 12.95 -14.26
N GLU A 102 -22.33 11.74 -14.64
CA GLU A 102 -23.28 10.94 -13.87
C GLU A 102 -22.74 10.58 -12.48
N ASN A 103 -21.45 10.27 -12.36
CA ASN A 103 -20.83 9.99 -11.07
C ASN A 103 -20.74 11.22 -10.16
N ILE A 104 -20.42 12.40 -10.71
CA ILE A 104 -20.27 13.63 -9.93
C ILE A 104 -21.63 14.05 -9.34
N VAL A 105 -22.70 14.00 -10.15
CA VAL A 105 -24.03 14.44 -9.71
C VAL A 105 -24.82 13.37 -8.94
N LEU A 106 -24.34 12.13 -8.88
CA LEU A 106 -25.01 11.01 -8.22
C LEU A 106 -25.34 11.34 -6.75
N GLY A 107 -26.62 11.26 -6.38
CA GLY A 107 -27.12 11.62 -5.05
C GLY A 107 -27.29 13.11 -4.79
N ASN A 108 -27.04 13.97 -5.81
CA ASN A 108 -27.36 15.40 -5.82
C ASN A 108 -27.71 15.82 -7.25
N GLU A 109 -28.62 15.07 -7.86
CA GLU A 109 -28.96 15.16 -9.27
C GLU A 109 -29.66 16.48 -9.60
N VAL A 110 -29.35 17.02 -10.78
CA VAL A 110 -30.03 18.18 -11.32
C VAL A 110 -31.36 17.72 -11.95
N THR A 111 -32.46 18.25 -11.46
CA THR A 111 -33.82 17.88 -11.93
C THR A 111 -34.57 19.06 -12.49
N LYS A 112 -35.47 18.79 -13.46
CA LYS A 112 -36.50 19.67 -13.96
C LYS A 112 -37.72 19.61 -13.02
N ALA A 113 -38.74 20.46 -13.31
CA ALA A 113 -40.00 20.41 -12.64
C ALA A 113 -40.60 19.00 -12.71
N GLY A 114 -41.08 18.47 -11.57
CA GLY A 114 -41.60 17.10 -11.46
C GLY A 114 -40.55 16.01 -11.17
N GLY A 115 -39.30 16.36 -10.85
CA GLY A 115 -38.26 15.40 -10.44
C GLY A 115 -37.58 14.63 -11.59
N VAL A 116 -37.80 15.05 -12.83
CA VAL A 116 -37.17 14.44 -14.01
C VAL A 116 -35.74 14.94 -14.12
N LEU A 117 -34.75 14.02 -14.30
CA LEU A 117 -33.37 14.36 -14.48
C LEU A 117 -33.14 15.34 -15.66
N ASP A 118 -32.21 16.27 -15.48
CA ASP A 118 -31.76 17.19 -16.52
C ASP A 118 -30.25 16.98 -16.84
N PRO A 119 -29.91 16.00 -17.69
CA PRO A 119 -28.53 15.68 -18.00
C PRO A 119 -27.73 16.84 -18.61
N LYS A 120 -28.40 17.70 -19.42
CA LYS A 120 -27.72 18.85 -20.04
C LYS A 120 -27.26 19.84 -18.98
N ARG A 121 -28.16 20.22 -18.07
CA ARG A 121 -27.84 21.15 -16.99
C ARG A 121 -26.88 20.55 -15.96
N ALA A 122 -26.94 19.23 -15.74
CA ALA A 122 -25.95 18.53 -14.92
C ALA A 122 -24.56 18.64 -15.53
N ARG A 123 -24.42 18.36 -16.83
CA ARG A 123 -23.17 18.49 -17.55
C ARG A 123 -22.63 19.93 -17.55
N GLU A 124 -23.48 20.93 -17.76
CA GLU A 124 -23.10 22.35 -17.68
C GLU A 124 -22.49 22.70 -16.30
N LYS A 125 -23.15 22.29 -15.21
CA LYS A 125 -22.65 22.51 -13.86
C LYS A 125 -21.33 21.77 -13.56
N VAL A 126 -21.17 20.57 -14.09
CA VAL A 126 -19.90 19.84 -13.95
C VAL A 126 -18.79 20.55 -14.70
N LEU A 127 -19.05 21.05 -15.92
CA LEU A 127 -18.08 21.84 -16.68
C LEU A 127 -17.70 23.13 -15.93
N GLU A 128 -18.65 23.85 -15.33
CA GLU A 128 -18.37 25.05 -14.53
C GLU A 128 -17.35 24.75 -13.43
N ILE A 129 -17.49 23.63 -12.72
CA ILE A 129 -16.57 23.23 -11.64
C ILE A 129 -15.22 22.74 -12.21
N VAL A 130 -15.23 21.99 -13.31
CA VAL A 130 -14.01 21.56 -14.00
C VAL A 130 -13.18 22.78 -14.40
N GLU A 131 -13.81 23.82 -14.96
CA GLU A 131 -13.16 25.08 -15.35
C GLU A 131 -12.72 25.90 -14.13
N GLU A 132 -13.58 26.03 -13.10
CA GLU A 132 -13.28 26.79 -11.88
C GLU A 132 -12.03 26.27 -11.17
N TYR A 133 -11.90 24.94 -11.04
CA TYR A 133 -10.77 24.34 -10.36
C TYR A 133 -9.63 23.91 -11.29
N GLY A 134 -9.81 24.00 -12.62
CA GLY A 134 -8.76 23.75 -13.60
C GLY A 134 -8.43 22.27 -13.78
N PHE A 135 -9.41 21.39 -13.60
CA PHE A 135 -9.21 19.97 -13.80
C PHE A 135 -9.25 19.60 -15.29
N ASP A 136 -8.34 18.72 -15.70
CA ASP A 136 -8.32 18.12 -17.03
C ASP A 136 -9.09 16.80 -16.99
N VAL A 137 -10.42 16.86 -17.15
CA VAL A 137 -11.33 15.70 -17.11
C VAL A 137 -12.42 15.89 -18.16
N ASP A 138 -12.66 14.86 -18.98
CA ASP A 138 -13.78 14.85 -19.93
C ASP A 138 -15.09 14.44 -19.21
N PRO A 139 -16.10 15.32 -19.10
CA PRO A 139 -17.37 15.03 -18.44
C PRO A 139 -18.17 13.89 -19.07
N ASP A 140 -17.93 13.57 -20.33
CA ASP A 140 -18.66 12.57 -21.10
C ASP A 140 -17.94 11.21 -21.13
N ALA A 141 -16.68 11.13 -20.67
CA ALA A 141 -15.94 9.88 -20.59
C ALA A 141 -16.56 8.92 -19.55
N LYS A 142 -16.55 7.63 -19.81
CA LYS A 142 -16.94 6.62 -18.82
C LYS A 142 -15.81 6.36 -17.84
N ILE A 143 -16.15 6.01 -16.60
CA ILE A 143 -15.17 5.71 -15.56
C ILE A 143 -14.31 4.50 -15.92
N GLU A 144 -14.88 3.48 -16.55
CA GLU A 144 -14.16 2.28 -17.00
C GLU A 144 -13.06 2.56 -18.06
N ASP A 145 -13.16 3.70 -18.76
CA ASP A 145 -12.27 4.08 -19.87
C ASP A 145 -11.16 5.06 -19.44
N ILE A 146 -11.16 5.55 -18.20
CA ILE A 146 -10.20 6.54 -17.71
C ILE A 146 -9.19 5.95 -16.72
N SER A 147 -7.99 6.54 -16.66
CA SER A 147 -6.92 6.10 -15.74
C SER A 147 -7.32 6.26 -14.27
N VAL A 148 -6.65 5.52 -13.40
CA VAL A 148 -6.87 5.60 -11.94
C VAL A 148 -6.63 7.01 -11.42
N GLY A 149 -5.60 7.71 -11.92
CA GLY A 149 -5.34 9.11 -11.58
C GLY A 149 -6.45 10.06 -12.04
N MET A 150 -7.13 9.76 -13.15
CA MET A 150 -8.33 10.49 -13.56
C MET A 150 -9.54 10.18 -12.67
N GLN A 151 -9.74 8.92 -12.30
CA GLN A 151 -10.82 8.52 -11.38
C GLN A 151 -10.70 9.27 -10.05
N GLN A 152 -9.49 9.46 -9.54
CA GLN A 152 -9.25 10.24 -8.35
C GLN A 152 -9.66 11.70 -8.49
N ARG A 153 -9.35 12.31 -9.63
CA ARG A 153 -9.80 13.70 -9.92
C ARG A 153 -11.32 13.79 -9.93
N VAL A 154 -11.99 12.77 -10.46
CA VAL A 154 -13.47 12.69 -10.46
C VAL A 154 -14.01 12.62 -9.03
N GLU A 155 -13.40 11.84 -8.12
CA GLU A 155 -13.79 11.81 -6.70
C GLU A 155 -13.60 13.17 -6.00
N ILE A 156 -12.50 13.88 -6.28
CA ILE A 156 -12.27 15.23 -5.75
C ILE A 156 -13.33 16.19 -6.30
N LEU A 157 -13.59 16.17 -7.62
CA LEU A 157 -14.63 17.00 -8.25
C LEU A 157 -16.02 16.72 -7.68
N LYS A 158 -16.34 15.47 -7.40
CA LYS A 158 -17.59 15.05 -6.75
C LYS A 158 -17.76 15.66 -5.36
N ALA A 159 -16.69 15.71 -4.56
CA ALA A 159 -16.69 16.37 -3.26
C ALA A 159 -16.85 17.89 -3.39
N LEU A 160 -16.17 18.53 -4.35
CA LEU A 160 -16.26 19.96 -4.63
C LEU A 160 -17.66 20.35 -5.16
N TYR A 161 -18.25 19.53 -6.05
CA TYR A 161 -19.63 19.70 -6.55
C TYR A 161 -20.67 19.75 -5.41
N ARG A 162 -20.42 19.01 -4.33
CA ARG A 162 -21.25 19.00 -3.13
C ARG A 162 -20.97 20.15 -2.17
N GLY A 163 -20.05 21.07 -2.53
CA GLY A 163 -19.73 22.26 -1.76
C GLY A 163 -18.72 22.05 -0.64
N ALA A 164 -17.81 21.09 -0.78
CA ALA A 164 -16.78 20.88 0.22
C ALA A 164 -15.85 22.09 0.33
N ASP A 165 -15.64 22.57 1.56
CA ASP A 165 -14.64 23.57 1.95
C ASP A 165 -13.42 22.91 2.63
N THR A 166 -13.65 21.78 3.30
CA THR A 166 -12.62 20.91 3.86
C THR A 166 -12.69 19.55 3.18
N LEU A 167 -11.59 19.15 2.55
CA LEU A 167 -11.45 17.86 1.85
C LEU A 167 -10.59 16.91 2.67
N ILE A 168 -11.09 15.72 2.95
CA ILE A 168 -10.34 14.61 3.55
C ILE A 168 -9.93 13.67 2.43
N LEU A 169 -8.64 13.41 2.27
CA LEU A 169 -8.08 12.48 1.30
C LEU A 169 -7.44 11.30 2.07
N ASP A 170 -8.03 10.12 1.98
CA ASP A 170 -7.56 8.91 2.69
C ASP A 170 -6.67 8.08 1.78
N GLU A 171 -5.35 8.07 2.04
CA GLU A 171 -4.29 7.41 1.27
C GLU A 171 -4.40 7.65 -0.26
N PRO A 172 -4.43 8.92 -0.70
CA PRO A 172 -4.81 9.26 -2.07
C PRO A 172 -3.80 8.82 -3.13
N THR A 173 -2.62 8.38 -2.76
CA THR A 173 -1.50 8.07 -3.66
C THR A 173 -1.19 6.58 -3.76
N ALA A 174 -1.95 5.73 -3.08
CA ALA A 174 -1.66 4.30 -2.94
C ALA A 174 -1.58 3.53 -4.28
N VAL A 175 -2.21 4.04 -5.33
CA VAL A 175 -2.33 3.39 -6.66
C VAL A 175 -1.88 4.29 -7.81
N LEU A 176 -1.20 5.41 -7.49
CA LEU A 176 -0.75 6.40 -8.48
C LEU A 176 0.70 6.21 -8.88
N THR A 177 1.01 6.56 -10.12
CA THR A 177 2.39 6.69 -10.60
C THR A 177 3.07 7.92 -9.99
N PRO A 178 4.41 8.01 -9.95
CA PRO A 178 5.12 9.20 -9.47
C PRO A 178 4.65 10.50 -10.12
N GLN A 179 4.43 10.50 -11.44
CA GLN A 179 3.96 11.67 -12.20
C GLN A 179 2.52 12.05 -11.84
N GLU A 180 1.66 11.07 -11.50
CA GLU A 180 0.30 11.35 -11.04
C GLU A 180 0.29 11.88 -9.60
N ILE A 181 1.23 11.44 -8.75
CA ILE A 181 1.43 11.97 -7.38
C ILE A 181 1.80 13.45 -7.44
N GLU A 182 2.76 13.84 -8.28
CA GLU A 182 3.14 15.24 -8.45
C GLU A 182 1.96 16.11 -8.89
N LYS A 183 1.17 15.62 -9.86
CA LYS A 183 -0.06 16.31 -10.31
C LYS A 183 -1.09 16.43 -9.19
N LEU A 184 -1.25 15.42 -8.35
CA LEU A 184 -2.16 15.47 -7.20
C LEU A 184 -1.69 16.51 -6.18
N ILE A 185 -0.40 16.56 -5.88
CA ILE A 185 0.18 17.57 -4.97
C ILE A 185 -0.09 18.98 -5.52
N GLN A 186 0.11 19.20 -6.80
CA GLN A 186 -0.20 20.49 -7.44
C GLN A 186 -1.69 20.84 -7.30
N ILE A 187 -2.59 19.88 -7.53
CA ILE A 187 -4.04 20.06 -7.35
C ILE A 187 -4.35 20.46 -5.90
N MET A 188 -3.73 19.83 -4.89
CA MET A 188 -3.95 20.19 -3.49
C MET A 188 -3.54 21.62 -3.19
N HIS A 189 -2.37 22.07 -3.68
CA HIS A 189 -1.93 23.45 -3.51
C HIS A 189 -2.84 24.46 -4.25
N ASP A 190 -3.30 24.12 -5.45
CA ASP A 190 -4.23 24.96 -6.21
C ASP A 190 -5.57 25.11 -5.49
N LEU A 191 -6.10 24.03 -4.90
CA LEU A 191 -7.32 24.07 -4.08
C LEU A 191 -7.14 24.92 -2.82
N VAL A 192 -6.00 24.80 -2.13
CA VAL A 192 -5.67 25.65 -0.97
C VAL A 192 -5.59 27.10 -1.37
N SER A 193 -4.95 27.43 -2.50
CA SER A 193 -4.88 28.81 -3.03
C SER A 193 -6.26 29.40 -3.35
N LYS A 194 -7.25 28.55 -3.63
CA LYS A 194 -8.66 28.90 -3.86
C LYS A 194 -9.51 28.87 -2.60
N GLY A 195 -8.87 28.80 -1.43
CA GLY A 195 -9.53 28.92 -0.11
C GLY A 195 -10.01 27.61 0.49
N LYS A 196 -9.69 26.44 -0.10
CA LYS A 196 -10.04 25.14 0.47
C LYS A 196 -9.04 24.71 1.54
N THR A 197 -9.46 23.84 2.43
CA THR A 197 -8.60 23.18 3.43
C THR A 197 -8.51 21.71 3.11
N ILE A 198 -7.34 21.13 3.22
CA ILE A 198 -7.11 19.72 2.88
C ILE A 198 -6.55 18.98 4.08
N ILE A 199 -7.14 17.83 4.40
CA ILE A 199 -6.62 16.88 5.36
C ILE A 199 -6.19 15.63 4.57
N VAL A 200 -4.91 15.30 4.58
CA VAL A 200 -4.39 14.11 3.91
C VAL A 200 -3.98 13.06 4.92
N ILE A 201 -4.48 11.85 4.78
CA ILE A 201 -4.04 10.69 5.55
C ILE A 201 -3.04 9.95 4.69
N THR A 202 -1.81 9.81 5.16
CA THR A 202 -0.79 9.01 4.48
C THR A 202 0.22 8.46 5.49
N HIS A 203 0.91 7.41 5.11
CA HIS A 203 2.07 6.90 5.84
C HIS A 203 3.37 7.13 5.06
N LYS A 204 3.29 7.75 3.87
CA LYS A 204 4.42 8.05 2.99
C LYS A 204 5.02 9.40 3.36
N LEU A 205 6.21 9.36 3.96
CA LEU A 205 6.88 10.55 4.51
C LEU A 205 7.26 11.58 3.45
N LYS A 206 7.74 11.13 2.28
CA LYS A 206 8.08 11.99 1.14
C LYS A 206 6.88 12.84 0.68
N GLU A 207 5.68 12.24 0.66
CA GLU A 207 4.46 12.95 0.28
C GLU A 207 4.11 14.04 1.28
N ILE A 208 4.27 13.78 2.59
CA ILE A 208 4.07 14.78 3.63
C ILE A 208 5.05 15.94 3.45
N MET A 209 6.34 15.62 3.26
CA MET A 209 7.39 16.64 3.08
C MET A 209 7.17 17.52 1.85
N SER A 210 6.54 17.00 0.80
CA SER A 210 6.31 17.73 -0.46
C SER A 210 4.96 18.44 -0.54
N SER A 211 3.97 18.06 0.30
CA SER A 211 2.61 18.56 0.15
C SER A 211 2.05 19.29 1.36
N ALA A 212 2.47 18.95 2.58
CA ALA A 212 1.80 19.41 3.79
C ALA A 212 2.47 20.63 4.45
N ASP A 213 1.66 21.50 5.05
CA ASP A 213 2.13 22.62 5.88
C ASP A 213 2.38 22.17 7.32
N GLU A 214 1.45 21.39 7.88
CA GLU A 214 1.51 20.84 9.23
C GLU A 214 1.21 19.34 9.20
N CYS A 215 1.79 18.61 10.15
CA CYS A 215 1.58 17.17 10.28
C CYS A 215 1.24 16.83 11.73
N THR A 216 0.07 16.19 11.95
CA THR A 216 -0.31 15.61 13.23
C THR A 216 0.01 14.14 13.28
N ILE A 217 0.77 13.72 14.27
CA ILE A 217 1.19 12.35 14.47
C ILE A 217 0.27 11.66 15.48
N ILE A 218 -0.32 10.52 15.05
CA ILE A 218 -1.16 9.65 15.88
C ILE A 218 -0.45 8.31 16.04
N ARG A 219 -0.36 7.82 17.27
CA ARG A 219 0.24 6.52 17.57
C ARG A 219 -0.59 5.75 18.59
N ARG A 220 -1.02 4.53 18.23
CA ARG A 220 -1.82 3.65 19.09
C ARG A 220 -3.05 4.34 19.67
N GLY A 221 -3.77 5.05 18.83
CA GLY A 221 -4.99 5.77 19.22
C GLY A 221 -4.76 7.04 20.02
N LYS A 222 -3.54 7.55 20.14
CA LYS A 222 -3.21 8.76 20.91
C LYS A 222 -2.56 9.83 20.05
N TYR A 223 -2.88 11.07 20.34
CA TYR A 223 -2.16 12.23 19.82
C TYR A 223 -0.73 12.26 20.39
N MET A 224 0.25 12.45 19.54
CA MET A 224 1.66 12.55 19.94
C MET A 224 2.15 13.99 19.84
N SER A 225 2.04 14.60 18.67
CA SER A 225 2.46 15.98 18.40
C SER A 225 1.87 16.46 17.07
N THR A 226 1.85 17.79 16.89
CA THR A 226 1.70 18.43 15.58
C THR A 226 2.96 19.21 15.29
N VAL A 227 3.54 19.03 14.11
CA VAL A 227 4.78 19.66 13.69
C VAL A 227 4.56 20.49 12.43
N ASP A 228 5.32 21.56 12.29
CA ASP A 228 5.45 22.36 11.07
C ASP A 228 6.39 21.59 10.12
N VAL A 229 5.88 21.20 8.95
CA VAL A 229 6.61 20.34 8.01
C VAL A 229 7.87 21.04 7.49
N SER A 230 7.84 22.36 7.35
CA SER A 230 9.03 23.14 6.91
C SER A 230 10.21 23.11 7.92
N LYS A 231 9.98 22.64 9.14
CA LYS A 231 10.96 22.62 10.24
C LYS A 231 11.32 21.22 10.72
N THR A 232 10.85 20.19 10.04
CA THR A 232 11.09 18.79 10.38
C THR A 232 11.78 18.05 9.23
N SER A 233 12.01 16.76 9.40
CA SER A 233 12.60 15.88 8.39
C SER A 233 11.87 14.53 8.35
N GLU A 234 12.02 13.79 7.25
CA GLU A 234 11.47 12.44 7.13
C GLU A 234 11.90 11.53 8.30
N THR A 235 13.17 11.60 8.69
CA THR A 235 13.71 10.80 9.81
C THR A 235 13.05 11.18 11.15
N GLU A 236 12.80 12.47 11.38
CA GLU A 236 12.11 12.93 12.59
C GLU A 236 10.65 12.49 12.59
N LEU A 237 9.94 12.65 11.46
CA LEU A 237 8.57 12.16 11.31
C LEU A 237 8.47 10.64 11.54
N ALA A 238 9.38 9.85 10.95
CA ALA A 238 9.47 8.41 11.17
C ALA A 238 9.69 8.06 12.66
N THR A 239 10.60 8.78 13.31
CA THR A 239 10.89 8.59 14.74
C THR A 239 9.68 8.89 15.62
N LEU A 240 8.96 9.98 15.33
CA LEU A 240 7.72 10.34 16.05
C LEU A 240 6.62 9.31 15.82
N MET A 241 6.49 8.81 14.60
CA MET A 241 5.49 7.83 14.22
C MET A 241 5.70 6.48 14.91
N VAL A 242 6.94 5.95 14.86
CA VAL A 242 7.28 4.63 15.41
C VAL A 242 7.57 4.71 16.93
N GLY A 243 8.10 5.84 17.40
CA GLY A 243 8.47 6.06 18.81
C GLY A 243 9.84 5.53 19.21
N ARG A 244 10.68 5.21 18.25
CA ARG A 244 12.12 4.90 18.37
C ARG A 244 12.85 5.44 17.15
N ASN A 245 14.15 5.57 17.24
CA ASN A 245 14.94 5.88 16.06
C ASN A 245 14.75 4.82 14.98
N VAL A 246 14.43 5.25 13.78
CA VAL A 246 14.26 4.41 12.59
C VAL A 246 15.28 4.84 11.56
N ASN A 247 15.96 3.88 10.96
CA ASN A 247 16.78 4.14 9.80
C ASN A 247 15.93 3.91 8.55
N LEU A 248 15.59 4.96 7.84
CA LEU A 248 14.79 4.89 6.60
C LEU A 248 15.60 4.35 5.43
N HIS A 249 16.93 4.56 5.46
CA HIS A 249 17.82 4.01 4.46
C HIS A 249 18.38 2.67 4.92
N VAL A 250 18.32 1.71 4.03
CA VAL A 250 18.81 0.37 4.34
C VAL A 250 20.31 0.35 4.14
N GLU A 251 21.07 0.24 5.25
CA GLU A 251 22.51 0.02 5.19
C GLU A 251 22.78 -1.41 4.68
N LYS A 252 23.32 -1.52 3.48
CA LYS A 252 23.75 -2.79 2.90
C LYS A 252 25.16 -2.68 2.34
N LYS A 253 25.90 -3.79 2.40
CA LYS A 253 27.19 -3.90 1.72
C LYS A 253 26.95 -4.01 0.21
N PRO A 254 27.89 -3.59 -0.64
CA PRO A 254 27.84 -3.89 -2.06
C PRO A 254 27.64 -5.41 -2.28
N ALA A 255 26.76 -5.78 -3.20
CA ALA A 255 26.57 -7.16 -3.57
C ALA A 255 27.81 -7.75 -4.19
N THR A 256 28.02 -9.05 -3.99
CA THR A 256 29.03 -9.86 -4.70
C THR A 256 28.33 -10.97 -5.45
N PRO A 257 27.69 -10.67 -6.62
CA PRO A 257 26.91 -11.65 -7.34
C PRO A 257 27.77 -12.85 -7.77
N GLY A 258 27.25 -14.05 -7.49
CA GLY A 258 27.87 -15.31 -7.86
C GLY A 258 27.39 -15.83 -9.21
N GLU A 259 27.17 -17.15 -9.30
CA GLU A 259 26.60 -17.79 -10.50
C GLU A 259 25.11 -17.51 -10.63
N VAL A 260 24.55 -17.67 -11.86
CA VAL A 260 23.11 -17.56 -12.10
C VAL A 260 22.40 -18.72 -11.40
N VAL A 261 21.44 -18.39 -10.52
CA VAL A 261 20.65 -19.36 -9.79
C VAL A 261 19.25 -19.48 -10.38
N LEU A 262 18.57 -18.35 -10.64
CA LEU A 262 17.28 -18.33 -11.33
C LEU A 262 17.49 -17.76 -12.74
N SER A 263 17.06 -18.49 -13.78
CA SER A 263 17.09 -18.01 -15.16
C SER A 263 15.74 -18.21 -15.82
N ILE A 264 15.25 -17.15 -16.44
CA ILE A 264 13.97 -17.08 -17.17
C ILE A 264 14.32 -16.69 -18.60
N LYS A 265 13.89 -17.48 -19.59
CA LYS A 265 14.20 -17.24 -21.01
C LYS A 265 12.95 -17.36 -21.86
N ASP A 266 12.69 -16.31 -22.63
CA ASP A 266 11.61 -16.21 -23.62
C ASP A 266 10.26 -16.71 -23.08
N LEU A 267 9.92 -16.27 -21.84
CA LEU A 267 8.76 -16.75 -21.12
C LEU A 267 7.48 -16.09 -21.61
N HIS A 268 6.48 -16.92 -21.93
CA HIS A 268 5.14 -16.49 -22.33
C HIS A 268 4.08 -17.08 -21.41
N VAL A 269 3.26 -16.21 -20.79
CA VAL A 269 2.20 -16.63 -19.87
C VAL A 269 0.91 -15.90 -20.20
N LYS A 270 -0.20 -16.64 -20.23
CA LYS A 270 -1.56 -16.09 -20.36
C LYS A 270 -2.30 -16.09 -19.04
N ASP A 271 -3.19 -15.12 -18.88
CA ASP A 271 -4.14 -15.09 -17.76
C ASP A 271 -5.30 -16.08 -17.97
N GLU A 272 -6.20 -16.17 -16.98
CA GLU A 272 -7.39 -17.03 -17.01
C GLU A 272 -8.36 -16.71 -18.17
N ARG A 273 -8.28 -15.50 -18.75
CA ARG A 273 -9.08 -15.04 -19.89
C ARG A 273 -8.41 -15.37 -21.23
N GLY A 274 -7.19 -15.92 -21.20
CA GLY A 274 -6.40 -16.23 -22.39
C GLY A 274 -5.65 -15.03 -22.97
N ILE A 275 -5.55 -13.93 -22.24
CA ILE A 275 -4.78 -12.73 -22.63
C ILE A 275 -3.32 -12.94 -22.23
N GLU A 276 -2.39 -12.69 -23.15
CA GLU A 276 -0.96 -12.78 -22.89
C GLU A 276 -0.50 -11.63 -21.99
N GLN A 277 -0.08 -11.98 -20.77
CA GLN A 277 0.36 -11.04 -19.75
C GLN A 277 1.88 -10.99 -19.60
N VAL A 278 2.57 -12.10 -19.94
CA VAL A 278 4.04 -12.17 -20.03
C VAL A 278 4.38 -12.56 -21.46
N ASN A 279 5.22 -11.77 -22.12
CA ASN A 279 5.42 -11.84 -23.56
C ASN A 279 6.92 -11.79 -23.91
N GLY A 280 7.57 -12.95 -23.95
CA GLY A 280 9.00 -13.07 -24.25
C GLY A 280 9.90 -12.51 -23.15
N PHE A 281 9.52 -12.70 -21.88
CA PHE A 281 10.23 -12.16 -20.72
C PHE A 281 11.54 -12.91 -20.47
N ASN A 282 12.61 -12.15 -20.21
CA ASN A 282 13.94 -12.68 -19.92
C ASN A 282 14.48 -12.04 -18.66
N LEU A 283 15.06 -12.83 -17.74
CA LEU A 283 15.73 -12.34 -16.55
C LEU A 283 16.67 -13.40 -15.98
N ASP A 284 17.87 -13.00 -15.57
CA ASP A 284 18.82 -13.83 -14.81
C ASP A 284 19.06 -13.22 -13.44
N ILE A 285 18.99 -14.04 -12.38
CA ILE A 285 19.28 -13.61 -11.00
C ILE A 285 20.40 -14.49 -10.44
N ARG A 286 21.41 -13.84 -9.86
CA ARG A 286 22.62 -14.50 -9.35
C ARG A 286 22.53 -14.77 -7.85
N ALA A 287 23.31 -15.72 -7.39
CA ALA A 287 23.53 -15.92 -5.95
C ALA A 287 24.04 -14.64 -5.30
N GLY A 288 23.49 -14.27 -4.15
CA GLY A 288 23.90 -13.07 -3.43
C GLY A 288 23.51 -11.74 -4.09
N GLU A 289 22.42 -11.75 -4.89
CA GLU A 289 21.90 -10.58 -5.60
C GLU A 289 20.42 -10.40 -5.33
N ILE A 290 19.97 -9.16 -5.13
CA ILE A 290 18.57 -8.77 -5.15
C ILE A 290 18.28 -8.08 -6.47
N VAL A 291 17.46 -8.69 -7.32
CA VAL A 291 16.91 -8.04 -8.51
C VAL A 291 15.50 -7.57 -8.19
N GLY A 292 15.29 -6.26 -8.24
CA GLY A 292 13.99 -5.63 -8.09
C GLY A 292 13.27 -5.57 -9.44
N LEU A 293 12.03 -6.06 -9.50
CA LEU A 293 11.19 -5.95 -10.68
C LEU A 293 10.18 -4.81 -10.48
N ALA A 294 10.45 -3.68 -11.14
CA ALA A 294 9.61 -2.49 -11.14
C ALA A 294 8.58 -2.55 -12.27
N GLY A 295 7.38 -2.03 -12.04
CA GLY A 295 6.32 -1.93 -13.06
C GLY A 295 4.98 -1.56 -12.43
N ILE A 296 4.09 -0.96 -13.20
CA ILE A 296 2.73 -0.65 -12.79
C ILE A 296 1.93 -1.96 -12.68
N ASP A 297 0.99 -2.03 -11.75
CA ASP A 297 0.10 -3.20 -11.59
C ASP A 297 -0.58 -3.57 -12.91
N GLY A 298 -0.65 -4.87 -13.20
CA GLY A 298 -1.23 -5.39 -14.43
C GLY A 298 -0.26 -5.52 -15.61
N ASN A 299 1.04 -5.28 -15.42
CA ASN A 299 2.04 -5.48 -16.48
C ASN A 299 2.63 -6.92 -16.54
N GLY A 300 2.02 -7.90 -15.85
CA GLY A 300 2.42 -9.30 -15.90
C GLY A 300 3.26 -9.80 -14.73
N GLN A 301 3.53 -8.97 -13.71
CA GLN A 301 4.33 -9.36 -12.52
C GLN A 301 3.71 -10.56 -11.78
N LYS A 302 2.36 -10.55 -11.65
CA LYS A 302 1.63 -11.62 -10.98
C LYS A 302 1.77 -12.93 -11.75
N GLU A 303 1.52 -12.90 -13.05
CA GLU A 303 1.56 -14.07 -13.92
C GLU A 303 2.98 -14.63 -14.02
N LEU A 304 4.00 -13.76 -14.00
CA LEU A 304 5.41 -14.15 -13.92
C LEU A 304 5.69 -14.91 -12.62
N ALA A 305 5.28 -14.37 -11.48
CA ALA A 305 5.47 -15.01 -10.18
C ALA A 305 4.69 -16.31 -10.06
N ASP A 306 3.45 -16.36 -10.56
CA ASP A 306 2.61 -17.56 -10.58
C ASP A 306 3.24 -18.67 -11.47
N ALA A 307 3.86 -18.30 -12.59
CA ALA A 307 4.57 -19.24 -13.47
C ALA A 307 5.83 -19.82 -12.80
N ILE A 308 6.63 -18.98 -12.10
CA ILE A 308 7.82 -19.45 -11.36
C ILE A 308 7.39 -20.43 -10.25
N ASN A 309 6.29 -20.15 -9.56
CA ASN A 309 5.76 -21.00 -8.49
C ASN A 309 4.96 -22.21 -9.00
N ALA A 310 4.93 -22.45 -10.31
CA ALA A 310 4.16 -23.52 -10.98
C ALA A 310 2.64 -23.48 -10.63
N LEU A 311 2.10 -22.30 -10.31
CA LEU A 311 0.65 -22.09 -10.13
C LEU A 311 -0.06 -21.93 -11.47
N VAL A 312 0.65 -21.41 -12.49
CA VAL A 312 0.19 -21.28 -13.87
C VAL A 312 1.22 -21.94 -14.79
N LYS A 313 0.75 -22.67 -15.78
CA LYS A 313 1.63 -23.29 -16.79
C LYS A 313 1.94 -22.28 -17.88
N PRO A 314 3.24 -21.97 -18.16
CA PRO A 314 3.62 -21.14 -19.29
C PRO A 314 3.20 -21.74 -20.64
N GLU A 315 2.91 -20.89 -21.62
CA GLU A 315 2.67 -21.28 -23.01
C GLU A 315 3.98 -21.74 -23.69
N SER A 316 5.07 -21.02 -23.42
CA SER A 316 6.42 -21.33 -23.93
C SER A 316 7.49 -20.65 -23.08
N GLY A 317 8.75 -20.91 -23.34
CA GLY A 317 9.89 -20.42 -22.59
C GLY A 317 10.37 -21.39 -21.53
N THR A 318 11.44 -21.03 -20.84
CA THR A 318 12.05 -21.88 -19.80
C THR A 318 12.28 -21.11 -18.51
N ILE A 319 12.08 -21.79 -17.39
CA ILE A 319 12.42 -21.32 -16.04
C ILE A 319 13.34 -22.37 -15.43
N THR A 320 14.57 -21.99 -15.08
CA THR A 320 15.53 -22.92 -14.47
C THR A 320 16.00 -22.41 -13.12
N VAL A 321 16.18 -23.33 -12.17
CA VAL A 321 16.84 -23.07 -10.89
C VAL A 321 18.10 -23.94 -10.83
N LYS A 322 19.28 -23.29 -10.69
CA LYS A 322 20.59 -23.97 -10.76
C LYS A 322 20.76 -24.85 -12.00
N GLY A 323 20.17 -24.44 -13.13
CA GLY A 323 20.21 -25.15 -14.41
C GLY A 323 19.20 -26.30 -14.58
N GLU A 324 18.38 -26.59 -13.57
CA GLU A 324 17.30 -27.57 -13.65
C GLU A 324 15.98 -26.87 -14.00
N GLU A 325 15.24 -27.40 -14.98
CA GLU A 325 13.97 -26.84 -15.43
C GLU A 325 12.85 -27.10 -14.41
N ILE A 326 12.13 -26.04 -14.06
CA ILE A 326 11.00 -26.11 -13.09
C ILE A 326 9.64 -25.72 -13.70
N GLN A 327 9.61 -25.14 -14.92
CA GLN A 327 8.34 -24.73 -15.56
C GLN A 327 7.41 -25.93 -15.81
N GLY A 328 6.13 -25.71 -15.56
CA GLY A 328 5.09 -26.73 -15.79
C GLY A 328 5.15 -27.94 -14.86
N THR A 329 5.92 -27.87 -13.79
CA THR A 329 5.99 -28.86 -12.71
C THR A 329 4.85 -28.64 -11.68
N THR A 330 5.06 -29.03 -10.45
CA THR A 330 4.10 -28.78 -9.34
C THR A 330 4.71 -27.79 -8.35
N PRO A 331 3.90 -27.04 -7.58
CA PRO A 331 4.40 -26.16 -6.52
C PRO A 331 5.32 -26.89 -5.53
N LYS A 332 5.00 -28.16 -5.22
CA LYS A 332 5.88 -28.97 -4.35
C LYS A 332 7.27 -29.17 -4.96
N THR A 333 7.34 -29.43 -6.27
CA THR A 333 8.63 -29.57 -6.97
C THR A 333 9.44 -28.28 -6.90
N VAL A 334 8.77 -27.13 -7.03
CA VAL A 334 9.41 -25.81 -6.92
C VAL A 334 10.00 -25.61 -5.51
N ILE A 335 9.25 -25.95 -4.46
CA ILE A 335 9.72 -25.93 -3.06
C ILE A 335 10.92 -26.90 -2.88
N ASP A 336 10.84 -28.10 -3.44
CA ASP A 336 11.92 -29.11 -3.36
C ASP A 336 13.22 -28.64 -4.07
N HIS A 337 13.12 -27.66 -5.03
CA HIS A 337 14.26 -26.95 -5.65
C HIS A 337 14.71 -25.73 -4.84
N ALA A 338 14.36 -25.65 -3.56
CA ALA A 338 14.73 -24.59 -2.65
C ALA A 338 14.30 -23.18 -3.14
N VAL A 339 13.12 -23.07 -3.73
CA VAL A 339 12.45 -21.80 -4.02
C VAL A 339 11.42 -21.54 -2.92
N ALA A 340 11.51 -20.36 -2.31
CA ALA A 340 10.55 -19.89 -1.31
C ALA A 340 9.88 -18.61 -1.79
N THR A 341 8.64 -18.37 -1.36
CA THR A 341 7.86 -17.22 -1.84
C THR A 341 7.15 -16.49 -0.72
N ILE A 342 7.42 -15.18 -0.59
CA ILE A 342 6.63 -14.26 0.22
C ILE A 342 5.53 -13.70 -0.69
N PRO A 343 4.24 -14.07 -0.47
CA PRO A 343 3.17 -13.68 -1.38
C PRO A 343 2.68 -12.25 -1.13
N SER A 344 2.06 -11.66 -2.16
CA SER A 344 1.53 -10.28 -2.12
C SER A 344 0.35 -10.08 -1.17
N ASP A 345 -0.47 -11.13 -0.99
CA ASP A 345 -1.63 -11.11 -0.08
C ASP A 345 -1.44 -12.16 1.01
N ARG A 346 -1.07 -11.67 2.21
CA ARG A 346 -0.81 -12.49 3.38
C ARG A 346 -2.03 -13.25 3.89
N HIS A 347 -3.26 -12.73 3.65
CA HIS A 347 -4.49 -13.34 4.12
C HIS A 347 -5.03 -14.40 3.17
N ARG A 348 -4.84 -14.19 1.87
CA ARG A 348 -5.34 -15.09 0.83
C ARG A 348 -4.36 -16.21 0.51
N TRP A 349 -3.05 -15.90 0.50
CA TRP A 349 -2.02 -16.79 0.01
C TRP A 349 -0.92 -17.08 1.04
N GLY A 350 -0.72 -16.19 2.02
CA GLY A 350 0.39 -16.30 2.97
C GLY A 350 0.09 -17.17 4.18
N LEU A 351 -1.11 -17.03 4.77
CA LEU A 351 -1.48 -17.67 6.04
C LEU A 351 -2.82 -18.37 5.96
N VAL A 352 -2.94 -19.48 6.67
CA VAL A 352 -4.24 -20.06 7.01
C VAL A 352 -4.68 -19.42 8.32
N LEU A 353 -5.48 -18.35 8.25
CA LEU A 353 -5.82 -17.47 9.38
C LEU A 353 -6.42 -18.20 10.60
N PRO A 354 -7.28 -19.23 10.45
CA PRO A 354 -7.79 -20.01 11.58
C PRO A 354 -6.76 -20.94 12.24
N PHE A 355 -5.64 -21.22 11.55
CA PHE A 355 -4.55 -22.05 12.10
C PHE A 355 -3.74 -21.28 13.12
N THR A 356 -3.08 -22.00 14.03
CA THR A 356 -2.12 -21.41 14.95
C THR A 356 -0.89 -20.89 14.21
N VAL A 357 -0.12 -20.04 14.89
CA VAL A 357 1.18 -19.57 14.38
C VAL A 357 2.11 -20.77 14.14
N ALA A 358 2.13 -21.74 15.07
CA ALA A 358 2.95 -22.93 14.94
C ALA A 358 2.59 -23.80 13.72
N GLU A 359 1.30 -23.98 13.47
CA GLU A 359 0.83 -24.72 12.28
C GLU A 359 1.19 -23.99 10.98
N ASN A 360 1.04 -22.67 10.95
CA ASN A 360 1.43 -21.85 9.79
C ASN A 360 2.94 -21.91 9.51
N MET A 361 3.80 -21.99 10.53
CA MET A 361 5.25 -22.04 10.35
C MET A 361 5.78 -23.35 9.74
N VAL A 362 5.02 -24.44 9.84
CA VAL A 362 5.41 -25.74 9.27
C VAL A 362 4.57 -26.15 8.07
N LEU A 363 3.70 -25.28 7.58
CA LEU A 363 2.69 -25.59 6.56
C LEU A 363 3.27 -26.28 5.32
N GLU A 364 4.40 -25.82 4.82
CA GLU A 364 5.08 -26.35 3.63
C GLU A 364 6.03 -27.52 3.96
N ARG A 365 6.41 -27.67 5.23
CA ARG A 365 7.43 -28.59 5.71
C ARG A 365 6.86 -29.68 6.64
N HIS A 366 5.55 -29.75 6.79
CA HIS A 366 4.87 -30.68 7.72
C HIS A 366 5.20 -32.17 7.46
N ASN A 367 5.64 -32.51 6.25
CA ASN A 367 6.01 -33.87 5.84
C ASN A 367 7.49 -34.21 6.09
N GLU A 368 8.29 -33.27 6.62
CA GLU A 368 9.66 -33.58 7.03
C GLU A 368 9.70 -34.51 8.24
N GLU A 369 10.66 -35.42 8.28
CA GLU A 369 10.84 -36.37 9.41
C GLU A 369 11.06 -35.64 10.75
N THR A 370 11.50 -34.39 10.73
CA THR A 370 11.67 -33.53 11.89
C THR A 370 10.34 -33.27 12.58
N PHE A 371 9.25 -33.12 11.83
CA PHE A 371 7.93 -32.73 12.35
C PHE A 371 6.95 -33.90 12.48
N GLY A 372 7.35 -35.12 12.11
CA GLY A 372 6.49 -36.27 12.28
C GLY A 372 6.99 -37.56 11.63
N LYS A 373 6.24 -38.63 11.77
CA LYS A 373 6.48 -39.90 11.07
C LYS A 373 5.19 -40.41 10.44
N GLY A 374 5.22 -40.57 9.11
CA GLY A 374 4.06 -41.02 8.35
C GLY A 374 2.94 -39.98 8.38
N ILE A 375 1.78 -40.35 8.94
CA ILE A 375 0.60 -39.48 9.05
C ILE A 375 0.50 -38.74 10.40
N ALA A 376 1.41 -39.00 11.33
CA ALA A 376 1.37 -38.44 12.69
C ALA A 376 2.37 -37.26 12.80
N LEU A 377 1.87 -36.12 13.19
CA LEU A 377 2.69 -34.92 13.47
C LEU A 377 3.15 -34.91 14.92
N ASP A 378 4.37 -34.48 15.15
CA ASP A 378 4.94 -34.24 16.48
C ASP A 378 4.70 -32.78 16.89
N LEU A 379 3.55 -32.55 17.51
CA LEU A 379 3.13 -31.17 17.89
C LEU A 379 4.11 -30.53 18.88
N ALA A 380 4.83 -31.32 19.70
CA ALA A 380 5.81 -30.76 20.63
C ALA A 380 7.02 -30.19 19.87
N LYS A 381 7.54 -30.94 18.89
CA LYS A 381 8.64 -30.47 18.04
C LYS A 381 8.23 -29.29 17.15
N ILE A 382 7.01 -29.29 16.61
CA ILE A 382 6.46 -28.18 15.86
C ILE A 382 6.45 -26.90 16.71
N LYS A 383 5.94 -26.99 17.94
CA LYS A 383 5.90 -25.89 18.88
C LYS A 383 7.30 -25.40 19.26
N GLU A 384 8.25 -26.30 19.54
CA GLU A 384 9.64 -25.95 19.83
C GLU A 384 10.30 -25.22 18.67
N PHE A 385 10.14 -25.73 17.44
CA PHE A 385 10.64 -25.10 16.23
C PHE A 385 10.04 -23.71 16.03
N SER A 386 8.72 -23.60 16.15
CA SER A 386 8.00 -22.34 15.98
C SER A 386 8.40 -21.32 17.04
N GLN A 387 8.62 -21.73 18.30
CA GLN A 387 9.06 -20.82 19.35
C GLN A 387 10.45 -20.24 19.05
N LYS A 388 11.37 -21.04 18.50
CA LYS A 388 12.69 -20.54 18.06
C LYS A 388 12.55 -19.45 16.99
N LEU A 389 11.67 -19.65 16.01
CA LEU A 389 11.40 -18.65 14.98
C LEU A 389 10.70 -17.39 15.54
N ILE A 390 9.76 -17.56 16.47
CA ILE A 390 9.10 -16.43 17.16
C ILE A 390 10.14 -15.54 17.83
N ASP A 391 11.08 -16.15 18.55
CA ASP A 391 12.13 -15.43 19.26
C ASP A 391 13.15 -14.79 18.29
N GLU A 392 13.60 -15.53 17.26
CA GLU A 392 14.56 -15.03 16.27
C GLU A 392 14.02 -13.85 15.47
N PHE A 393 12.76 -13.91 15.06
CA PHE A 393 12.13 -12.90 14.21
C PHE A 393 11.34 -11.83 14.99
N ASP A 394 11.47 -11.83 16.34
CA ASP A 394 10.77 -10.91 17.22
C ASP A 394 9.26 -10.80 16.90
N ILE A 395 8.60 -11.96 16.80
CA ILE A 395 7.16 -12.03 16.56
C ILE A 395 6.43 -11.80 17.90
N ARG A 396 5.40 -10.98 17.88
CA ARG A 396 4.70 -10.58 19.10
C ARG A 396 3.20 -10.94 19.05
N PRO A 397 2.65 -11.38 20.19
CA PRO A 397 3.30 -11.59 21.51
C PRO A 397 4.27 -12.79 21.49
N ALA A 398 5.30 -12.77 22.34
CA ALA A 398 6.37 -13.77 22.35
C ALA A 398 5.89 -15.24 22.57
N GLU A 399 4.75 -15.42 23.20
CA GLU A 399 4.16 -16.76 23.47
C GLU A 399 3.00 -17.07 22.52
N CYS A 400 3.08 -16.59 21.25
CA CYS A 400 1.96 -16.71 20.31
C CYS A 400 1.93 -18.03 19.52
N ALA A 401 2.80 -19.00 19.79
CA ALA A 401 2.84 -20.26 19.04
C ALA A 401 1.46 -20.95 18.91
N ASP A 402 0.69 -20.94 19.98
CA ASP A 402 -0.66 -21.52 20.04
C ASP A 402 -1.79 -20.53 19.69
N HIS A 403 -1.48 -19.26 19.40
CA HIS A 403 -2.48 -18.28 19.00
C HIS A 403 -2.84 -18.46 17.53
N GLN A 404 -4.10 -18.23 17.19
CA GLN A 404 -4.52 -18.20 15.79
C GLN A 404 -3.87 -17.00 15.06
N ALA A 405 -3.44 -17.22 13.82
CA ALA A 405 -2.78 -16.20 13.02
C ALA A 405 -3.65 -14.95 12.78
N VAL A 406 -4.97 -15.09 12.75
CA VAL A 406 -5.92 -13.97 12.61
C VAL A 406 -5.82 -12.96 13.76
N GLY A 407 -5.38 -13.37 14.94
CA GLY A 407 -5.24 -12.51 16.11
C GLY A 407 -3.97 -11.65 16.13
N LEU A 408 -3.03 -11.88 15.19
CA LEU A 408 -1.80 -11.09 15.10
C LEU A 408 -2.02 -9.80 14.32
N SER A 409 -1.21 -8.75 14.63
CA SER A 409 -1.14 -7.57 13.79
C SER A 409 -0.54 -7.90 12.42
N GLY A 410 -0.84 -7.07 11.38
CA GLY A 410 -0.35 -7.28 10.03
C GLY A 410 1.18 -7.42 9.93
N GLY A 411 1.93 -6.62 10.70
CA GLY A 411 3.39 -6.74 10.76
C GLY A 411 3.86 -8.07 11.37
N ASN A 412 3.18 -8.58 12.42
CA ASN A 412 3.53 -9.88 12.99
C ASN A 412 3.11 -11.05 12.09
N GLN A 413 1.98 -10.92 11.38
CA GLN A 413 1.58 -11.88 10.34
C GLN A 413 2.64 -11.98 9.24
N GLN A 414 3.17 -10.85 8.78
CA GLN A 414 4.24 -10.81 7.78
C GLN A 414 5.54 -11.44 8.31
N LYS A 415 5.87 -11.17 9.58
CA LYS A 415 7.02 -11.82 10.23
C LYS A 415 6.89 -13.35 10.29
N VAL A 416 5.67 -13.87 10.53
CA VAL A 416 5.41 -15.33 10.49
C VAL A 416 5.68 -15.90 9.10
N ILE A 417 5.21 -15.24 8.04
CA ILE A 417 5.45 -15.67 6.66
C ILE A 417 6.97 -15.65 6.37
N ILE A 418 7.63 -14.53 6.62
CA ILE A 418 9.08 -14.41 6.38
C ILE A 418 9.85 -15.46 7.16
N ALA A 419 9.55 -15.65 8.45
CA ALA A 419 10.21 -16.66 9.28
C ALA A 419 10.05 -18.06 8.71
N ARG A 420 8.85 -18.43 8.22
CA ARG A 420 8.60 -19.70 7.55
C ARG A 420 9.47 -19.85 6.32
N GLU A 421 9.38 -18.88 5.38
CA GLU A 421 10.06 -18.96 4.09
C GLU A 421 11.59 -19.01 4.24
N VAL A 422 12.15 -18.12 5.06
CA VAL A 422 13.62 -18.04 5.24
C VAL A 422 14.18 -19.21 6.03
N SER A 423 13.38 -19.82 6.94
CA SER A 423 13.83 -20.96 7.74
C SER A 423 14.14 -22.21 6.92
N SER A 424 13.67 -22.28 5.67
CA SER A 424 14.01 -23.33 4.73
C SER A 424 15.41 -23.17 4.10
N ASN A 425 16.09 -22.04 4.32
CA ASN A 425 17.34 -21.66 3.68
C ASN A 425 17.26 -21.72 2.14
N PRO A 426 16.33 -20.99 1.52
CA PRO A 426 16.09 -21.09 0.09
C PRO A 426 17.28 -20.62 -0.75
N ASP A 427 17.49 -21.25 -1.91
CA ASP A 427 18.42 -20.79 -2.92
C ASP A 427 17.86 -19.62 -3.73
N VAL A 428 16.53 -19.61 -3.91
CA VAL A 428 15.78 -18.53 -4.56
C VAL A 428 14.66 -18.06 -3.62
N LEU A 429 14.60 -16.77 -3.38
CA LEU A 429 13.52 -16.14 -2.62
C LEU A 429 12.76 -15.15 -3.52
N ILE A 430 11.47 -15.41 -3.72
CA ILE A 430 10.58 -14.50 -4.46
C ILE A 430 9.80 -13.69 -3.43
N ALA A 431 10.00 -12.38 -3.38
CA ALA A 431 9.31 -11.48 -2.48
C ALA A 431 8.36 -10.58 -3.26
N ILE A 432 7.04 -10.83 -3.15
CA ILE A 432 6.02 -10.11 -3.90
C ILE A 432 5.33 -9.14 -2.96
N GLN A 433 5.49 -7.83 -3.20
CA GLN A 433 4.90 -6.78 -2.37
C GLN A 433 5.12 -7.01 -0.86
N PRO A 434 6.35 -7.36 -0.42
CA PRO A 434 6.59 -7.88 0.92
C PRO A 434 6.29 -6.88 2.04
N THR A 435 6.26 -5.58 1.70
CA THR A 435 6.01 -4.46 2.62
C THR A 435 4.61 -3.90 2.54
N ARG A 436 3.77 -4.40 1.62
CA ARG A 436 2.44 -3.86 1.38
C ARG A 436 1.58 -3.84 2.64
N GLY A 437 1.09 -2.64 2.99
CA GLY A 437 0.21 -2.45 4.13
C GLY A 437 0.87 -2.68 5.49
N LEU A 438 2.21 -2.56 5.56
CA LEU A 438 2.98 -2.61 6.79
C LEU A 438 3.27 -1.21 7.33
N ASP A 439 3.57 -1.14 8.62
CA ASP A 439 4.14 0.06 9.23
C ASP A 439 5.65 0.14 8.98
N VAL A 440 6.24 1.34 9.15
CA VAL A 440 7.67 1.60 8.90
C VAL A 440 8.59 0.65 9.68
N GLY A 441 8.20 0.29 10.92
CA GLY A 441 9.00 -0.64 11.72
C GLY A 441 9.01 -2.06 11.15
N ALA A 442 7.88 -2.50 10.60
CA ALA A 442 7.78 -3.79 9.92
C ALA A 442 8.46 -3.76 8.53
N ILE A 443 8.40 -2.64 7.81
CA ILE A 443 9.16 -2.44 6.56
C ILE A 443 10.66 -2.58 6.79
N GLU A 444 11.21 -1.88 7.78
CA GLU A 444 12.63 -1.98 8.16
C GLU A 444 13.04 -3.44 8.44
N PHE A 445 12.17 -4.18 9.14
CA PHE A 445 12.41 -5.61 9.41
C PHE A 445 12.44 -6.45 8.13
N VAL A 446 11.48 -6.25 7.22
CA VAL A 446 11.41 -6.98 5.94
C VAL A 446 12.67 -6.74 5.11
N HIS A 447 13.07 -5.47 4.96
CA HIS A 447 14.27 -5.12 4.20
C HIS A 447 15.53 -5.77 4.78
N LYS A 448 15.70 -5.72 6.11
CA LYS A 448 16.81 -6.40 6.79
C LYS A 448 16.80 -7.92 6.58
N ALA A 449 15.62 -8.54 6.55
CA ALA A 449 15.51 -9.97 6.29
C ALA A 449 15.92 -10.32 4.86
N LEU A 450 15.47 -9.54 3.85
CA LEU A 450 15.88 -9.74 2.45
C LEU A 450 17.39 -9.58 2.28
N ILE A 451 17.99 -8.54 2.87
CA ILE A 451 19.44 -8.32 2.80
C ILE A 451 20.20 -9.44 3.48
N ARG A 452 19.75 -9.92 4.64
CA ARG A 452 20.36 -11.07 5.33
C ARG A 452 20.38 -12.31 4.43
N GLU A 453 19.27 -12.60 3.73
CA GLU A 453 19.20 -13.74 2.83
C GLU A 453 20.08 -13.55 1.59
N ARG A 454 20.14 -12.34 1.01
CA ARG A 454 21.09 -12.00 -0.04
C ARG A 454 22.54 -12.25 0.43
N ASP A 455 22.90 -11.73 1.61
CA ASP A 455 24.26 -11.87 2.15
C ASP A 455 24.61 -13.32 2.50
N ARG A 456 23.61 -14.18 2.76
CA ARG A 456 23.76 -15.64 2.88
C ARG A 456 24.09 -16.29 1.54
N GLY A 457 23.75 -15.65 0.42
CA GLY A 457 23.97 -16.15 -0.94
C GLY A 457 22.69 -16.53 -1.69
N ALA A 458 21.51 -16.25 -1.19
CA ALA A 458 20.26 -16.47 -1.93
C ALA A 458 20.16 -15.52 -3.13
N ALA A 459 19.56 -15.99 -4.23
CA ALA A 459 19.11 -15.18 -5.34
C ALA A 459 17.70 -14.64 -5.00
N ILE A 460 17.50 -13.33 -5.05
CA ILE A 460 16.25 -12.72 -4.61
C ILE A 460 15.59 -11.96 -5.75
N LEU A 461 14.34 -12.31 -6.07
CA LEU A 461 13.44 -11.54 -6.92
C LEU A 461 12.49 -10.73 -6.04
N LEU A 462 12.70 -9.42 -5.98
CA LEU A 462 11.82 -8.48 -5.28
C LEU A 462 10.85 -7.85 -6.29
N ILE A 463 9.57 -8.16 -6.20
CA ILE A 463 8.51 -7.55 -7.01
C ILE A 463 7.81 -6.52 -6.13
N SER A 464 7.92 -5.23 -6.48
CA SER A 464 7.26 -4.14 -5.75
C SER A 464 6.69 -3.10 -6.70
N PHE A 465 5.53 -2.53 -6.33
CA PHE A 465 4.96 -1.35 -7.00
C PHE A 465 5.51 -0.04 -6.39
N GLU A 466 6.13 -0.13 -5.21
CA GLU A 466 6.81 1.00 -4.58
C GLU A 466 8.23 1.09 -5.16
N LEU A 467 8.44 2.06 -6.06
CA LEU A 467 9.74 2.24 -6.73
C LEU A 467 10.86 2.54 -5.74
N ASP A 468 10.55 3.31 -4.69
CA ASP A 468 11.48 3.61 -3.60
C ASP A 468 12.00 2.35 -2.91
N GLU A 469 11.13 1.35 -2.66
CA GLU A 469 11.54 0.07 -2.07
C GLU A 469 12.57 -0.63 -2.94
N ILE A 470 12.32 -0.67 -4.26
CA ILE A 470 13.26 -1.29 -5.21
C ILE A 470 14.58 -0.52 -5.24
N MET A 471 14.54 0.81 -5.32
CA MET A 471 15.75 1.65 -5.37
C MET A 471 16.60 1.54 -4.11
N ASP A 472 16.00 1.37 -2.93
CA ASP A 472 16.70 1.24 -1.66
C ASP A 472 17.27 -0.17 -1.43
N VAL A 473 16.52 -1.22 -1.78
CA VAL A 473 16.85 -2.60 -1.40
C VAL A 473 17.52 -3.38 -2.50
N ALA A 474 17.14 -3.20 -3.77
CA ALA A 474 17.66 -3.99 -4.87
C ALA A 474 19.10 -3.60 -5.26
N ASP A 475 19.89 -4.57 -5.69
CA ASP A 475 21.23 -4.36 -6.25
C ASP A 475 21.15 -4.08 -7.75
N LYS A 476 20.13 -4.63 -8.41
CA LYS A 476 19.78 -4.38 -9.81
C LYS A 476 18.28 -4.19 -9.92
N MET A 477 17.84 -3.30 -10.81
CA MET A 477 16.45 -3.08 -11.16
C MET A 477 16.18 -3.61 -12.58
N ALA A 478 15.17 -4.45 -12.73
CA ALA A 478 14.56 -4.80 -14.01
C ALA A 478 13.19 -4.09 -14.09
N ILE A 479 12.82 -3.61 -15.28
CA ILE A 479 11.56 -2.91 -15.49
C ILE A 479 10.67 -3.74 -16.43
N ILE A 480 9.45 -4.02 -15.98
CA ILE A 480 8.47 -4.74 -16.80
C ILE A 480 7.40 -3.77 -17.31
N TYR A 481 7.16 -3.82 -18.62
CA TYR A 481 6.07 -3.12 -19.29
C TYR A 481 5.45 -4.03 -20.37
N ALA A 482 4.12 -4.13 -20.38
CA ALA A 482 3.36 -4.98 -21.31
C ALA A 482 3.92 -6.42 -21.41
N GLY A 483 4.28 -7.01 -20.27
CA GLY A 483 4.80 -8.38 -20.18
C GLY A 483 6.26 -8.57 -20.60
N LYS A 484 7.00 -7.51 -20.92
CA LYS A 484 8.40 -7.57 -21.38
C LYS A 484 9.33 -6.93 -20.38
N ASN A 485 10.53 -7.48 -20.25
CA ASN A 485 11.64 -6.77 -19.59
C ASN A 485 12.15 -5.69 -20.56
N VAL A 486 11.90 -4.41 -20.22
CA VAL A 486 12.25 -3.26 -21.07
C VAL A 486 13.60 -2.64 -20.71
N GLY A 487 14.24 -3.08 -19.63
CA GLY A 487 15.57 -2.64 -19.25
C GLY A 487 16.02 -3.19 -17.90
N GLU A 488 17.34 -3.36 -17.75
CA GLU A 488 18.01 -3.73 -16.51
C GLU A 488 19.06 -2.69 -16.15
N PHE A 489 19.05 -2.24 -14.91
CA PHE A 489 19.88 -1.13 -14.42
C PHE A 489 20.52 -1.51 -13.09
N ASP A 490 21.81 -1.26 -12.96
CA ASP A 490 22.49 -1.40 -11.67
C ASP A 490 22.03 -0.30 -10.70
N GLN A 491 22.09 -0.55 -9.40
CA GLN A 491 21.67 0.39 -8.38
C GLN A 491 22.35 1.77 -8.58
N GLY A 492 21.54 2.83 -8.58
CA GLY A 492 22.00 4.22 -8.72
C GLY A 492 22.36 4.65 -10.15
N THR A 493 22.14 3.81 -11.19
CA THR A 493 22.40 4.18 -12.59
C THR A 493 21.18 4.73 -13.32
N ILE A 494 19.99 4.65 -12.70
CA ILE A 494 18.72 5.18 -13.24
C ILE A 494 18.08 6.07 -12.18
N THR A 495 17.41 7.16 -12.61
CA THR A 495 16.63 8.02 -11.73
C THR A 495 15.20 7.50 -11.58
N GLU A 496 14.52 7.96 -10.51
CA GLU A 496 13.10 7.64 -10.26
C GLU A 496 12.20 8.06 -11.43
N GLU A 497 12.45 9.25 -12.00
CA GLU A 497 11.72 9.77 -13.15
C GLU A 497 11.90 8.90 -14.40
N GLN A 498 13.14 8.49 -14.69
CA GLN A 498 13.44 7.62 -15.84
C GLN A 498 12.81 6.23 -15.67
N ALA A 499 12.91 5.66 -14.47
CA ALA A 499 12.26 4.37 -14.18
C ALA A 499 10.74 4.48 -14.32
N GLY A 500 10.14 5.54 -13.75
CA GLY A 500 8.70 5.81 -13.89
C GLY A 500 8.25 5.96 -15.35
N LEU A 501 9.06 6.60 -16.20
CA LEU A 501 8.76 6.74 -17.62
C LEU A 501 8.76 5.37 -18.33
N LEU A 502 9.77 4.53 -18.09
CA LEU A 502 9.84 3.17 -18.65
C LEU A 502 8.71 2.27 -18.16
N MET A 503 8.32 2.38 -16.88
CA MET A 503 7.17 1.67 -16.31
C MET A 503 5.84 2.05 -16.99
N ALA A 504 5.75 3.27 -17.53
CA ALA A 504 4.60 3.77 -18.27
C ALA A 504 4.68 3.51 -19.80
N GLY A 505 5.75 2.88 -20.28
CA GLY A 505 5.95 2.56 -21.69
C GLY A 505 6.55 3.68 -22.53
N GLY A 506 7.15 4.67 -21.89
CA GLY A 506 7.96 5.69 -22.56
C GLY A 506 9.40 5.21 -22.81
N ASP A 507 10.13 5.94 -23.65
CA ASP A 507 11.55 5.69 -23.90
C ASP A 507 12.38 6.53 -22.89
N ALA A 508 13.37 5.90 -22.25
CA ALA A 508 14.36 6.61 -21.48
C ALA A 508 15.43 7.13 -22.45
N GLU A 509 15.29 8.39 -22.95
CA GLU A 509 16.36 9.08 -23.65
C GLU A 509 17.39 9.65 -22.67
#